data_acd6e9f9397d82e7281e34fcaedfe594
#
_entry.id   acd6e9f9397d82e7281e34fcaedfe594
#
_cell.length_a   1.000
_cell.length_b   1.000
_cell.length_c   1.000
_cell.angle_alpha   90.00
_cell.angle_beta   90.00
_cell.angle_gamma   90.00
#
_symmetry.space_group_name_H-M   'P 1'
#
loop_
_entity.id
_entity.type
_entity.pdbx_description
1 polymer ?
#
loop_
_entity_poly.entity_id
_entity_poly.type
_entity_poly.pdbx_seq_one_letter_code
_entity_poly.pdbx_strand_id
1 'polypeptide(L)'
;MFKSATVLGVLLTALFMAVSVSQSLAQGSSLPYGGGGPINAPAIIREYNASGKQMRIEGSCQSSCTTLLAIKNVCVEPSAQLKFHAALFPHGRNQKPPPARQARMLAAYNAKLRNYLVSGGYVDGFEFHTISGQDIIAKFGYRACT
;
A
#
# COMPACT_ATOMS: atom_id res chain seq x y z
N MET A 1 -59.54 -52.50 27.64
CA MET A 1 -59.46 -51.67 26.41
C MET A 1 -58.54 -50.47 26.68
N PHE A 2 -57.29 -50.59 26.31
CA PHE A 2 -56.32 -49.46 26.47
C PHE A 2 -55.95 -49.04 25.07
N LYS A 3 -56.25 -47.78 24.72
CA LYS A 3 -55.84 -47.15 23.47
C LYS A 3 -54.47 -46.52 23.69
N SER A 4 -53.44 -47.04 23.00
CA SER A 4 -52.12 -46.40 22.91
C SER A 4 -52.14 -45.18 21.97
N ALA A 5 -51.80 -44.02 22.47
CA ALA A 5 -51.60 -42.85 21.68
C ALA A 5 -50.07 -42.71 21.36
N THR A 6 -49.79 -42.87 20.08
CA THR A 6 -48.41 -42.67 19.55
C THR A 6 -48.16 -41.19 19.35
N VAL A 7 -47.25 -40.60 20.14
CA VAL A 7 -46.80 -39.21 19.96
C VAL A 7 -45.65 -39.21 18.95
N LEU A 8 -45.93 -38.67 17.77
CA LEU A 8 -44.96 -38.48 16.71
C LEU A 8 -44.18 -37.20 16.99
N GLY A 9 -42.95 -37.33 17.51
CA GLY A 9 -42.04 -36.22 17.72
C GLY A 9 -41.40 -35.75 16.41
N VAL A 10 -41.77 -34.56 15.97
CA VAL A 10 -41.11 -33.89 14.82
C VAL A 10 -39.85 -33.20 15.33
N LEU A 11 -38.69 -33.77 15.02
CA LEU A 11 -37.40 -33.15 15.22
C LEU A 11 -37.20 -32.08 14.12
N LEU A 12 -37.37 -30.80 14.46
CA LEU A 12 -36.94 -29.67 13.64
C LEU A 12 -35.42 -29.50 13.80
N THR A 13 -34.64 -30.00 12.85
CA THR A 13 -33.24 -29.67 12.71
C THR A 13 -33.11 -28.30 12.06
N ALA A 14 -32.89 -27.28 12.89
CA ALA A 14 -32.53 -25.92 12.41
C ALA A 14 -31.10 -25.95 11.86
N LEU A 15 -30.97 -25.91 10.52
CA LEU A 15 -29.73 -25.78 9.81
C LEU A 15 -29.27 -24.31 9.90
N PHE A 16 -28.42 -23.99 10.87
CA PHE A 16 -27.75 -22.69 10.93
C PHE A 16 -26.74 -22.58 9.77
N MET A 17 -27.12 -21.94 8.68
CA MET A 17 -26.16 -21.48 7.66
C MET A 17 -25.37 -20.31 8.25
N ALA A 18 -24.13 -20.58 8.63
CA ALA A 18 -23.16 -19.53 8.96
C ALA A 18 -22.86 -18.75 7.67
N VAL A 19 -23.49 -17.61 7.50
CA VAL A 19 -23.13 -16.63 6.45
C VAL A 19 -21.81 -16.02 6.88
N SER A 20 -20.71 -16.51 6.31
CA SER A 20 -19.39 -15.86 6.44
C SER A 20 -19.46 -14.52 5.73
N VAL A 21 -19.73 -13.45 6.45
CA VAL A 21 -19.57 -12.08 5.97
C VAL A 21 -18.07 -11.83 5.83
N SER A 22 -17.53 -12.01 4.62
CA SER A 22 -16.20 -11.54 4.29
C SER A 22 -16.23 -10.01 4.42
N GLN A 23 -15.69 -9.48 5.51
CA GLN A 23 -15.47 -8.05 5.64
C GLN A 23 -14.43 -7.65 4.59
N SER A 24 -14.90 -7.12 3.47
CA SER A 24 -14.06 -6.42 2.51
C SER A 24 -13.46 -5.23 3.25
N LEU A 25 -12.18 -5.34 3.65
CA LEU A 25 -11.45 -4.22 4.21
C LEU A 25 -11.49 -3.08 3.19
N ALA A 26 -12.01 -1.93 3.58
CA ALA A 26 -12.12 -0.79 2.68
C ALA A 26 -10.75 -0.50 2.05
N GLN A 27 -10.73 -0.45 0.72
CA GLN A 27 -9.53 -0.24 -0.07
C GLN A 27 -9.27 1.27 -0.15
N GLY A 28 -8.05 1.69 0.14
CA GLY A 28 -7.62 3.07 -0.04
C GLY A 28 -6.85 3.25 -1.36
N SER A 29 -6.78 4.49 -1.82
CA SER A 29 -6.14 4.86 -3.08
C SER A 29 -5.03 5.88 -2.87
N SER A 30 -3.96 5.78 -3.64
CA SER A 30 -2.89 6.79 -3.68
C SER A 30 -3.24 8.02 -4.51
N LEU A 31 -4.34 8.01 -5.28
CA LEU A 31 -4.71 9.11 -6.18
C LEU A 31 -4.75 10.49 -5.48
N PRO A 32 -5.30 10.65 -4.27
CA PRO A 32 -5.29 11.94 -3.59
C PRO A 32 -3.89 12.48 -3.27
N TYR A 33 -2.88 11.61 -3.27
CA TYR A 33 -1.49 11.92 -2.93
C TYR A 33 -0.58 11.92 -4.16
N GLY A 34 -1.11 11.60 -5.35
CA GLY A 34 -0.35 11.31 -6.57
C GLY A 34 0.57 12.43 -7.03
N GLY A 35 0.19 13.68 -6.79
CA GLY A 35 1.01 14.87 -7.08
C GLY A 35 2.23 15.04 -6.18
N GLY A 36 2.37 14.25 -5.15
CA GLY A 36 3.41 14.44 -4.12
C GLY A 36 3.14 15.70 -3.28
N GLY A 37 4.22 16.36 -2.85
CA GLY A 37 4.12 17.55 -2.01
C GLY A 37 4.06 17.22 -0.52
N PRO A 38 3.63 18.18 0.32
CA PRO A 38 3.65 18.01 1.78
C PRO A 38 2.49 17.13 2.28
N ILE A 39 2.64 15.81 2.16
CA ILE A 39 1.71 14.87 2.80
C ILE A 39 2.28 14.39 4.14
N ASN A 40 1.41 14.08 5.09
CA ASN A 40 1.82 13.46 6.34
C ASN A 40 1.92 11.93 6.16
N ALA A 41 2.85 11.48 5.31
CA ALA A 41 3.03 10.07 5.02
C ALA A 41 3.19 9.20 6.28
N PRO A 42 3.96 9.60 7.32
CA PRO A 42 4.05 8.80 8.54
C PRO A 42 2.71 8.56 9.24
N ALA A 43 1.81 9.53 9.26
CA ALA A 43 0.47 9.38 9.85
C ALA A 43 -0.39 8.41 9.02
N ILE A 44 -0.39 8.58 7.68
CA ILE A 44 -1.10 7.70 6.75
C ILE A 44 -0.62 6.24 6.90
N ILE A 45 0.70 6.03 6.91
CA ILE A 45 1.29 4.69 7.06
C ILE A 45 0.86 4.06 8.38
N ARG A 46 0.89 4.82 9.50
CA ARG A 46 0.43 4.30 10.79
C ARG A 46 -1.04 3.91 10.79
N GLU A 47 -1.91 4.75 10.22
CA GLU A 47 -3.35 4.49 10.13
C GLU A 47 -3.64 3.21 9.34
N TYR A 48 -3.05 3.07 8.15
CA TYR A 48 -3.23 1.88 7.32
C TYR A 48 -2.67 0.63 7.98
N ASN A 49 -1.50 0.72 8.61
CA ASN A 49 -0.91 -0.41 9.31
C ASN A 49 -1.70 -0.84 10.55
N ALA A 50 -2.34 0.12 11.26
CA ALA A 50 -3.18 -0.17 12.42
C ALA A 50 -4.53 -0.77 12.03
N SER A 51 -5.14 -0.28 10.94
CA SER A 51 -6.45 -0.74 10.47
C SER A 51 -6.39 -2.00 9.60
N GLY A 52 -5.20 -2.36 9.08
CA GLY A 52 -5.05 -3.45 8.11
C GLY A 52 -5.64 -3.16 6.72
N LYS A 53 -6.17 -1.96 6.50
CA LYS A 53 -6.70 -1.54 5.19
C LYS A 53 -5.64 -1.68 4.10
N GLN A 54 -6.07 -2.03 2.89
CA GLN A 54 -5.19 -2.07 1.74
C GLN A 54 -5.02 -0.66 1.15
N MET A 55 -3.78 -0.30 0.83
CA MET A 55 -3.46 0.87 0.00
C MET A 55 -3.14 0.40 -1.41
N ARG A 56 -3.85 0.95 -2.41
CA ARG A 56 -3.53 0.76 -3.84
C ARG A 56 -2.66 1.92 -4.30
N ILE A 57 -1.50 1.61 -4.83
CA ILE A 57 -0.69 2.58 -5.56
C ILE A 57 -1.12 2.52 -7.01
N GLU A 58 -1.73 3.59 -7.49
CA GLU A 58 -2.32 3.68 -8.82
C GLU A 58 -2.12 5.06 -9.45
N GLY A 59 -2.25 5.15 -10.76
CA GLY A 59 -2.03 6.38 -11.50
C GLY A 59 -0.61 6.91 -11.37
N SER A 60 -0.45 8.23 -11.30
CA SER A 60 0.84 8.88 -11.03
C SER A 60 1.05 9.00 -9.53
N CYS A 61 2.16 8.47 -9.02
CA CYS A 61 2.55 8.55 -7.62
C CYS A 61 3.96 9.10 -7.54
N GLN A 62 4.12 10.40 -7.25
CA GLN A 62 5.42 11.06 -7.27
C GLN A 62 5.87 11.54 -5.88
N SER A 63 7.18 11.65 -5.70
CA SER A 63 7.79 12.25 -4.50
C SER A 63 7.31 11.58 -3.21
N SER A 64 6.75 12.34 -2.27
CA SER A 64 6.24 11.83 -0.99
C SER A 64 5.17 10.74 -1.11
N CYS A 65 4.39 10.71 -2.21
CA CYS A 65 3.46 9.62 -2.49
C CYS A 65 4.17 8.26 -2.53
N THR A 66 5.38 8.17 -3.10
CA THR A 66 6.09 6.89 -3.21
C THR A 66 6.44 6.28 -1.85
N THR A 67 6.51 7.09 -0.79
CA THR A 67 6.77 6.59 0.57
C THR A 67 5.62 5.77 1.15
N LEU A 68 4.41 5.83 0.54
CA LEU A 68 3.28 4.96 0.91
C LEU A 68 3.55 3.47 0.61
N LEU A 69 4.60 3.16 -0.16
CA LEU A 69 5.11 1.79 -0.32
C LEU A 69 5.55 1.14 1.00
N ALA A 70 5.72 1.92 2.08
CA ALA A 70 5.98 1.41 3.44
C ALA A 70 4.75 0.81 4.13
N ILE A 71 3.55 0.94 3.57
CA ILE A 71 2.34 0.35 4.14
C ILE A 71 2.39 -1.17 3.99
N LYS A 72 2.20 -1.90 5.09
CA LYS A 72 2.29 -3.37 5.11
C LYS A 72 1.34 -4.04 4.12
N ASN A 73 0.10 -3.55 4.05
CA ASN A 73 -0.91 -4.04 3.12
C ASN A 73 -0.99 -3.12 1.89
N VAL A 74 0.14 -2.90 1.22
CA VAL A 74 0.22 -2.15 -0.04
C VAL A 74 0.14 -3.09 -1.23
N CYS A 75 -0.52 -2.67 -2.30
CA CYS A 75 -0.42 -3.26 -3.63
C CYS A 75 -0.16 -2.18 -4.68
N VAL A 76 0.37 -2.57 -5.81
CA VAL A 76 0.72 -1.67 -6.91
C VAL A 76 -0.04 -2.08 -8.18
N GLU A 77 -0.68 -1.12 -8.83
CA GLU A 77 -1.25 -1.34 -10.16
C GLU A 77 -0.13 -1.42 -11.20
N PRO A 78 -0.17 -2.41 -12.11
CA PRO A 78 0.83 -2.51 -13.18
C PRO A 78 0.95 -1.25 -14.04
N SER A 79 -0.15 -0.52 -14.21
CA SER A 79 -0.22 0.74 -14.97
C SER A 79 0.27 1.98 -14.20
N ALA A 80 0.52 1.86 -12.90
CA ALA A 80 1.00 2.98 -12.08
C ALA A 80 2.36 3.50 -12.56
N GLN A 81 2.61 4.80 -12.34
CA GLN A 81 3.88 5.46 -12.65
C GLN A 81 4.43 6.05 -11.36
N LEU A 82 5.45 5.43 -10.80
CA LEU A 82 6.09 5.88 -9.57
C LEU A 82 7.32 6.72 -9.91
N LYS A 83 7.36 7.95 -9.38
CA LYS A 83 8.39 8.95 -9.71
C LYS A 83 9.21 9.31 -8.48
N PHE A 84 10.48 8.96 -8.51
CA PHE A 84 11.42 9.08 -7.41
C PHE A 84 12.38 10.26 -7.64
N HIS A 85 12.81 10.90 -6.58
CA HIS A 85 13.88 11.90 -6.54
C HIS A 85 14.42 12.00 -5.12
N ALA A 86 15.48 12.80 -4.91
CA ALA A 86 16.06 13.05 -3.59
C ALA A 86 15.07 13.71 -2.62
N ALA A 87 15.26 13.50 -1.32
CA ALA A 87 14.45 14.10 -0.26
C ALA A 87 14.75 15.58 -0.06
N LEU A 88 14.63 16.38 -1.13
CA LEU A 88 14.91 17.80 -1.16
C LEU A 88 13.69 18.65 -0.79
N PHE A 89 13.94 19.84 -0.26
CA PHE A 89 12.92 20.89 -0.22
C PHE A 89 12.78 21.54 -1.60
N PRO A 90 11.59 22.07 -1.97
CA PRO A 90 11.40 22.70 -3.28
C PRO A 90 12.40 23.82 -3.62
N HIS A 91 12.82 24.58 -2.62
CA HIS A 91 13.82 25.65 -2.76
C HIS A 91 15.28 25.18 -2.61
N GLY A 92 15.49 23.89 -2.31
CA GLY A 92 16.81 23.28 -2.15
C GLY A 92 17.23 22.37 -3.32
N ARG A 93 16.72 22.61 -4.52
CA ARG A 93 16.94 21.74 -5.70
C ARG A 93 18.40 21.53 -6.08
N ASN A 94 19.24 22.53 -5.83
CA ASN A 94 20.66 22.49 -6.13
C ASN A 94 21.52 22.10 -4.93
N GLN A 95 20.91 21.64 -3.83
CA GLN A 95 21.61 21.26 -2.62
C GLN A 95 21.55 19.74 -2.45
N LYS A 96 22.56 19.18 -1.81
CA LYS A 96 22.49 17.78 -1.38
C LYS A 96 21.36 17.59 -0.39
N PRO A 97 20.61 16.46 -0.48
CA PRO A 97 19.55 16.19 0.47
C PRO A 97 20.12 16.07 1.90
N PRO A 98 19.44 16.61 2.93
CA PRO A 98 19.86 16.42 4.31
C PRO A 98 19.93 14.92 4.63
N PRO A 99 21.05 14.38 5.15
CA PRO A 99 21.24 12.92 5.31
C PRO A 99 20.13 12.23 6.09
N ALA A 100 19.67 12.81 7.19
CA ALA A 100 18.60 12.23 8.00
C ALA A 100 17.25 12.21 7.28
N ARG A 101 16.97 13.18 6.41
CA ARG A 101 15.76 13.24 5.62
C ARG A 101 15.79 12.21 4.49
N GLN A 102 16.92 12.11 3.81
CA GLN A 102 17.16 11.11 2.78
C GLN A 102 17.03 9.68 3.35
N ALA A 103 17.64 9.42 4.49
CA ALA A 103 17.56 8.12 5.16
C ALA A 103 16.10 7.74 5.51
N ARG A 104 15.31 8.70 6.03
CA ARG A 104 13.88 8.45 6.32
C ARG A 104 13.08 8.12 5.07
N MET A 105 13.30 8.83 3.97
CA MET A 105 12.64 8.52 2.70
C MET A 105 13.02 7.12 2.21
N LEU A 106 14.30 6.81 2.20
CA LEU A 106 14.80 5.51 1.73
C LEU A 106 14.33 4.34 2.61
N ALA A 107 14.09 4.57 3.90
CA ALA A 107 13.53 3.57 4.81
C ALA A 107 12.09 3.15 4.45
N ALA A 108 11.38 3.94 3.65
CA ALA A 108 10.05 3.60 3.16
C ALA A 108 10.06 2.50 2.08
N TYR A 109 11.20 2.22 1.48
CA TYR A 109 11.33 1.27 0.39
C TYR A 109 11.96 -0.05 0.86
N ASN A 110 11.56 -1.16 0.24
CA ASN A 110 12.24 -2.42 0.50
C ASN A 110 13.70 -2.39 0.02
N ALA A 111 14.51 -3.35 0.44
CA ALA A 111 15.95 -3.35 0.18
C ALA A 111 16.29 -3.34 -1.32
N LYS A 112 15.52 -4.08 -2.15
CA LYS A 112 15.77 -4.17 -3.60
C LYS A 112 15.59 -2.81 -4.29
N LEU A 113 14.44 -2.16 -4.03
CA LEU A 113 14.13 -0.85 -4.62
C LEU A 113 15.09 0.22 -4.10
N ARG A 114 15.34 0.25 -2.79
CA ARG A 114 16.28 1.19 -2.19
C ARG A 114 17.69 1.08 -2.79
N ASN A 115 18.21 -0.14 -2.89
CA ASN A 115 19.54 -0.37 -3.45
C ASN A 115 19.61 0.08 -4.92
N TYR A 116 18.59 -0.23 -5.71
CA TYR A 116 18.49 0.21 -7.09
C TYR A 116 18.51 1.74 -7.22
N LEU A 117 17.70 2.44 -6.42
CA LEU A 117 17.61 3.90 -6.45
C LEU A 117 18.93 4.57 -6.05
N VAL A 118 19.60 4.03 -5.03
CA VAL A 118 20.88 4.58 -4.53
C VAL A 118 22.02 4.28 -5.51
N SER A 119 22.17 3.03 -5.94
CA SER A 119 23.27 2.65 -6.85
C SER A 119 23.16 3.28 -8.23
N GLY A 120 21.95 3.59 -8.68
CA GLY A 120 21.71 4.31 -9.93
C GLY A 120 21.82 5.82 -9.85
N GLY A 121 22.01 6.39 -8.65
CA GLY A 121 22.03 7.85 -8.44
C GLY A 121 20.67 8.52 -8.63
N TYR A 122 19.58 7.75 -8.68
CA TYR A 122 18.23 8.24 -9.00
C TYR A 122 17.58 9.07 -7.88
N VAL A 123 18.22 9.13 -6.74
CA VAL A 123 17.78 9.90 -5.57
C VAL A 123 18.87 10.88 -5.08
N ASP A 124 19.79 11.26 -5.95
CA ASP A 124 20.85 12.22 -5.62
C ASP A 124 20.45 13.66 -5.93
N GLY A 125 19.49 13.85 -6.82
CA GLY A 125 19.00 15.13 -7.29
C GLY A 125 17.47 15.24 -7.30
N PHE A 126 16.97 16.31 -7.90
CA PHE A 126 15.55 16.63 -7.97
C PHE A 126 14.86 16.10 -9.25
N GLU A 127 15.64 15.62 -10.19
CA GLU A 127 15.12 15.02 -11.42
C GLU A 127 14.34 13.75 -11.10
N PHE A 128 13.17 13.60 -11.74
CA PHE A 128 12.36 12.43 -11.54
C PHE A 128 12.91 11.22 -12.29
N HIS A 129 13.14 10.15 -11.55
CA HIS A 129 13.31 8.81 -12.11
C HIS A 129 11.99 8.06 -12.02
N THR A 130 11.41 7.72 -13.17
CA THR A 130 10.11 7.05 -13.23
C THR A 130 10.29 5.54 -13.39
N ILE A 131 9.60 4.77 -12.57
CA ILE A 131 9.52 3.31 -12.64
C ILE A 131 8.05 2.93 -12.82
N SER A 132 7.76 2.05 -13.80
CA SER A 132 6.40 1.54 -13.99
C SER A 132 5.96 0.65 -12.83
N GLY A 133 4.66 0.60 -12.56
CA GLY A 133 4.10 -0.33 -11.58
C GLY A 133 4.43 -1.78 -11.91
N GLN A 134 4.45 -2.14 -13.20
CA GLN A 134 4.87 -3.46 -13.65
C GLN A 134 6.31 -3.79 -13.21
N ASP A 135 7.25 -2.85 -13.32
CA ASP A 135 8.63 -3.03 -12.89
C ASP A 135 8.74 -3.06 -11.35
N ILE A 136 7.96 -2.24 -10.65
CA ILE A 136 7.89 -2.25 -9.18
C ILE A 136 7.47 -3.63 -8.68
N ILE A 137 6.53 -4.27 -9.35
CA ILE A 137 6.06 -5.62 -9.03
C ILE A 137 7.13 -6.66 -9.41
N ALA A 138 7.55 -6.68 -10.68
CA ALA A 138 8.36 -7.76 -11.23
C ALA A 138 9.82 -7.74 -10.72
N LYS A 139 10.43 -6.55 -10.63
CA LYS A 139 11.86 -6.40 -10.27
C LYS A 139 12.08 -6.25 -8.77
N PHE A 140 11.17 -5.55 -8.10
CA PHE A 140 11.37 -5.20 -6.68
C PHE A 140 10.49 -6.00 -5.73
N GLY A 141 9.58 -6.84 -6.24
CA GLY A 141 8.83 -7.80 -5.45
C GLY A 141 7.69 -7.19 -4.64
N TYR A 142 7.16 -6.03 -5.05
CA TYR A 142 5.91 -5.53 -4.49
C TYR A 142 4.72 -6.33 -5.03
N ARG A 143 3.66 -6.42 -4.23
CA ARG A 143 2.47 -7.17 -4.61
C ARG A 143 1.65 -6.41 -5.67
N ALA A 144 1.21 -7.11 -6.72
CA ALA A 144 0.22 -6.57 -7.65
C ALA A 144 -1.15 -6.40 -6.97
N CYS A 145 -1.89 -5.36 -7.37
CA CYS A 145 -3.30 -5.26 -7.00
C CYS A 145 -4.13 -6.29 -7.78
N THR A 146 -5.11 -6.87 -7.12
CA THR A 146 -6.08 -7.83 -7.68
C THR A 146 -7.45 -7.19 -7.74
#